data_19d5002c6ffab01ba1c4a563691ab857
#
_entry.id   19d5002c6ffab01ba1c4a563691ab857
#
_cell.length_a   1.000
_cell.length_b   1.000
_cell.length_c   1.000
_cell.angle_alpha   90.00
_cell.angle_beta   90.00
_cell.angle_gamma   90.00
#
_symmetry.space_group_name_H-M   'P 1'
#
loop_
_entity.id
_entity.type
_entity.pdbx_description
1 polymer ?
#
loop_
_entity_poly.entity_id
_entity_poly.type
_entity_poly.pdbx_seq_one_letter_code
_entity_poly.pdbx_strand_id
1 'polypeptide(L)'
;MSNPKISVIIPVYNAESTLRRCVDSVLAQTFTDFECLLINDGSKDRSGEICDEYAAKDSRIRVFHMENGGPSAARNFGLHQAIGQYVIFQDADDYLIDNEAYLKLITYAVQNDLDILRFEYSIVDKDGNLNMQKSLDKKVHLYGIVFCPAVLVHEAFCGEWFTVLCLIKRTVIGNVRFNPNLTFLEDMDFYARLLASANLRCGYMPEIFYAYCQAGNSLSKSGSDTNFECSFALCDVFAELADFATDQDLSRIYRYNSVMMYYWTLCSVSDVQYYLHRIEIIHKYGIKDVHRRTLRRLNKVKGIGKYLLFIIPSPTIALSLLRLKTRIVVLLKSL
;
A
#
# COMPACT_ATOMS: atom_id res chain seq x y z
N MET A 1 -23.66 24.61 3.32
CA MET A 1 -23.00 24.07 2.12
C MET A 1 -22.98 22.55 2.24
N SER A 2 -23.23 21.81 1.17
CA SER A 2 -23.09 20.34 1.19
C SER A 2 -21.62 19.96 1.34
N ASN A 3 -21.34 18.84 2.01
CA ASN A 3 -19.97 18.30 2.06
C ASN A 3 -19.48 17.94 0.65
N PRO A 4 -18.19 18.08 0.35
CA PRO A 4 -17.64 17.71 -0.95
C PRO A 4 -17.79 16.22 -1.21
N LYS A 5 -17.76 15.82 -2.48
CA LYS A 5 -17.80 14.41 -2.87
C LYS A 5 -16.50 13.68 -2.56
N ILE A 6 -15.36 14.33 -2.76
CA ILE A 6 -14.04 13.72 -2.59
C ILE A 6 -13.21 14.54 -1.60
N SER A 7 -12.55 13.88 -0.64
CA SER A 7 -11.42 14.41 0.12
C SER A 7 -10.14 13.83 -0.44
N VAL A 8 -9.28 14.68 -1.00
CA VAL A 8 -7.93 14.30 -1.44
C VAL A 8 -6.97 14.57 -0.29
N ILE A 9 -6.28 13.54 0.19
CA ILE A 9 -5.34 13.64 1.32
C ILE A 9 -3.92 13.48 0.79
N ILE A 10 -3.11 14.54 0.97
CA ILE A 10 -1.72 14.60 0.50
C ILE A 10 -0.79 14.81 1.71
N PRO A 11 -0.11 13.75 2.20
CA PRO A 11 0.99 13.91 3.16
C PRO A 11 2.16 14.61 2.46
N VAL A 12 2.71 15.65 3.11
CA VAL A 12 3.79 16.47 2.56
C VAL A 12 4.97 16.47 3.51
N TYR A 13 6.12 15.97 3.05
CA TYR A 13 7.37 16.04 3.80
C TYR A 13 8.57 16.22 2.86
N ASN A 14 9.24 17.37 2.94
CA ASN A 14 10.41 17.73 2.12
C ASN A 14 10.20 17.47 0.62
N ALA A 15 9.10 17.98 0.08
CA ALA A 15 8.63 17.76 -1.29
C ALA A 15 8.66 19.04 -2.16
N GLU A 16 9.48 20.06 -1.83
CA GLU A 16 9.47 21.37 -2.52
C GLU A 16 9.64 21.26 -4.04
N SER A 17 10.38 20.24 -4.52
CA SER A 17 10.64 20.05 -5.94
C SER A 17 9.48 19.41 -6.71
N THR A 18 8.56 18.72 -6.05
CA THR A 18 7.51 17.90 -6.67
C THR A 18 6.09 18.36 -6.32
N LEU A 19 5.91 18.99 -5.15
CA LEU A 19 4.62 19.34 -4.58
C LEU A 19 3.77 20.21 -5.53
N ARG A 20 4.37 21.16 -6.26
CA ARG A 20 3.61 22.02 -7.19
C ARG A 20 2.98 21.17 -8.30
N ARG A 21 3.74 20.28 -8.92
CA ARG A 21 3.21 19.37 -9.95
C ARG A 21 2.09 18.50 -9.40
N CYS A 22 2.27 17.96 -8.19
CA CYS A 22 1.26 17.16 -7.50
C CYS A 22 -0.05 17.95 -7.34
N VAL A 23 -0.01 19.11 -6.69
CA VAL A 23 -1.20 19.93 -6.39
C VAL A 23 -1.84 20.47 -7.67
N ASP A 24 -1.04 20.93 -8.65
CA ASP A 24 -1.55 21.42 -9.93
C ASP A 24 -2.34 20.35 -10.67
N SER A 25 -1.93 19.08 -10.60
CA SER A 25 -2.65 17.95 -11.22
C SER A 25 -4.01 17.69 -10.57
N VAL A 26 -4.14 17.94 -9.27
CA VAL A 26 -5.41 17.88 -8.52
C VAL A 26 -6.31 19.05 -8.90
N LEU A 27 -5.77 20.26 -8.94
CA LEU A 27 -6.53 21.47 -9.28
C LEU A 27 -6.98 21.50 -10.74
N ALA A 28 -6.27 20.84 -11.64
CA ALA A 28 -6.62 20.70 -13.05
C ALA A 28 -7.80 19.76 -13.32
N GLN A 29 -8.29 19.03 -12.30
CA GLN A 29 -9.42 18.11 -12.46
C GLN A 29 -10.69 18.85 -12.86
N THR A 30 -11.38 18.33 -13.88
CA THR A 30 -12.67 18.89 -14.37
C THR A 30 -13.81 18.72 -13.36
N PHE A 31 -13.73 17.70 -12.52
CA PHE A 31 -14.63 17.52 -11.37
C PHE A 31 -14.18 18.42 -10.23
N THR A 32 -15.02 19.40 -9.85
CA THR A 32 -14.64 20.45 -8.88
C THR A 32 -15.18 20.26 -7.47
N ASP A 33 -16.08 19.29 -7.25
CA ASP A 33 -16.70 19.02 -5.94
C ASP A 33 -15.79 18.16 -5.05
N PHE A 34 -14.62 18.71 -4.72
CA PHE A 34 -13.64 18.09 -3.83
C PHE A 34 -13.03 19.12 -2.86
N GLU A 35 -12.47 18.62 -1.77
CA GLU A 35 -11.48 19.30 -0.94
C GLU A 35 -10.11 18.64 -1.10
N CYS A 36 -9.04 19.43 -0.97
CA CYS A 36 -7.66 18.95 -0.97
C CYS A 36 -7.01 19.30 0.37
N LEU A 37 -6.60 18.27 1.11
CA LEU A 37 -6.00 18.39 2.43
C LEU A 37 -4.48 18.20 2.31
N LEU A 38 -3.72 19.28 2.39
CA LEU A 38 -2.26 19.26 2.42
C LEU A 38 -1.81 19.13 3.88
N ILE A 39 -1.22 18.00 4.23
CA ILE A 39 -0.78 17.72 5.59
C ILE A 39 0.75 17.82 5.63
N ASN A 40 1.25 18.99 6.00
CA ASN A 40 2.69 19.23 6.13
C ASN A 40 3.22 18.59 7.42
N ASP A 41 3.89 17.48 7.27
CA ASP A 41 4.46 16.65 8.34
C ASP A 41 5.84 17.16 8.80
N GLY A 42 5.92 18.42 9.15
CA GLY A 42 7.13 19.04 9.71
C GLY A 42 8.28 19.18 8.70
N SER A 43 7.99 19.52 7.44
CA SER A 43 9.02 19.75 6.41
C SER A 43 10.03 20.80 6.83
N LYS A 44 11.28 20.61 6.40
CA LYS A 44 12.42 21.51 6.67
C LYS A 44 12.79 22.36 5.46
N ASP A 45 12.25 22.05 4.31
CA ASP A 45 12.39 22.80 3.05
C ASP A 45 11.19 23.77 2.87
N ARG A 46 11.01 24.31 1.67
CA ARG A 46 9.94 25.25 1.35
C ARG A 46 8.55 24.61 1.15
N SER A 47 8.38 23.33 1.42
CA SER A 47 7.09 22.63 1.21
C SER A 47 5.96 23.27 2.00
N GLY A 48 6.20 23.69 3.26
CA GLY A 48 5.19 24.38 4.08
C GLY A 48 4.74 25.69 3.46
N GLU A 49 5.68 26.53 2.99
CA GLU A 49 5.37 27.80 2.31
C GLU A 49 4.55 27.55 1.03
N ILE A 50 4.92 26.52 0.26
CA ILE A 50 4.19 26.15 -0.96
C ILE A 50 2.75 25.73 -0.63
N CYS A 51 2.53 24.96 0.42
CA CYS A 51 1.19 24.61 0.89
C CYS A 51 0.34 25.87 1.16
N ASP A 52 0.88 26.84 1.91
CA ASP A 52 0.18 28.08 2.26
C ASP A 52 -0.11 28.95 1.03
N GLU A 53 0.82 29.00 0.07
CA GLU A 53 0.60 29.69 -1.21
C GLU A 53 -0.61 29.12 -1.97
N TYR A 54 -0.80 27.80 -1.97
CA TYR A 54 -1.94 27.17 -2.62
C TYR A 54 -3.25 27.40 -1.86
N ALA A 55 -3.24 27.32 -0.53
CA ALA A 55 -4.44 27.60 0.27
C ALA A 55 -4.92 29.07 0.12
N ALA A 56 -3.98 30.00 -0.06
CA ALA A 56 -4.31 31.41 -0.32
C ALA A 56 -4.96 31.64 -1.69
N LYS A 57 -4.73 30.72 -2.66
CA LYS A 57 -5.22 30.86 -4.05
C LYS A 57 -6.50 30.10 -4.35
N ASP A 58 -6.74 28.97 -3.67
CA ASP A 58 -7.88 28.09 -3.94
C ASP A 58 -8.56 27.65 -2.64
N SER A 59 -9.81 28.03 -2.47
CA SER A 59 -10.60 27.73 -1.26
C SER A 59 -10.92 26.25 -1.04
N ARG A 60 -10.69 25.40 -2.04
CA ARG A 60 -10.82 23.94 -1.91
C ARG A 60 -9.64 23.32 -1.15
N ILE A 61 -8.53 24.08 -1.00
CA ILE A 61 -7.31 23.61 -0.33
C ILE A 61 -7.36 24.00 1.15
N ARG A 62 -7.09 23.02 2.00
CA ARG A 62 -6.93 23.21 3.44
C ARG A 62 -5.56 22.69 3.83
N VAL A 63 -4.79 23.50 4.54
CA VAL A 63 -3.42 23.17 4.98
C VAL A 63 -3.41 22.93 6.47
N PHE A 64 -2.63 21.93 6.87
CA PHE A 64 -2.36 21.62 8.27
C PHE A 64 -0.86 21.37 8.45
N HIS A 65 -0.26 22.09 9.38
CA HIS A 65 1.14 21.88 9.77
C HIS A 65 1.19 21.10 11.07
N MET A 66 1.99 20.04 11.09
CA MET A 66 2.17 19.20 12.27
C MET A 66 3.65 18.93 12.54
N GLU A 67 3.97 18.47 13.73
CA GLU A 67 5.28 17.92 14.00
C GLU A 67 5.47 16.62 13.21
N ASN A 68 6.70 16.33 12.78
CA ASN A 68 6.97 15.15 11.98
C ASN A 68 6.60 13.85 12.74
N GLY A 69 5.63 13.14 12.21
CA GLY A 69 5.13 11.87 12.71
C GLY A 69 5.18 10.73 11.68
N GLY A 70 5.66 11.04 10.48
CA GLY A 70 5.73 10.09 9.35
C GLY A 70 4.43 10.00 8.53
N PRO A 71 4.47 9.32 7.37
CA PRO A 71 3.37 9.28 6.41
C PRO A 71 2.07 8.70 7.00
N SER A 72 2.17 7.69 7.86
CA SER A 72 1.02 7.11 8.56
C SER A 72 0.30 8.12 9.44
N ALA A 73 1.05 8.91 10.23
CA ALA A 73 0.48 9.94 11.09
C ALA A 73 -0.19 11.05 10.28
N ALA A 74 0.46 11.51 9.22
CA ALA A 74 -0.07 12.53 8.32
C ALA A 74 -1.35 12.05 7.61
N ARG A 75 -1.37 10.81 7.08
CA ARG A 75 -2.59 10.23 6.46
C ARG A 75 -3.72 10.09 7.49
N ASN A 76 -3.42 9.67 8.72
CA ASN A 76 -4.42 9.57 9.81
C ASN A 76 -4.99 10.93 10.20
N PHE A 77 -4.14 11.95 10.27
CA PHE A 77 -4.59 13.32 10.52
C PHE A 77 -5.52 13.81 9.40
N GLY A 78 -5.12 13.57 8.13
CA GLY A 78 -5.95 13.86 6.97
C GLY A 78 -7.31 13.15 7.02
N LEU A 79 -7.35 11.87 7.38
CA LEU A 79 -8.59 11.10 7.57
C LEU A 79 -9.50 11.70 8.64
N HIS A 80 -8.93 12.26 9.71
CA HIS A 80 -9.70 12.91 10.76
C HIS A 80 -10.31 14.25 10.28
N GLN A 81 -9.62 14.96 9.39
CA GLN A 81 -10.07 16.24 8.84
C GLN A 81 -11.01 16.11 7.63
N ALA A 82 -11.01 14.94 6.97
CA ALA A 82 -11.77 14.66 5.75
C ALA A 82 -13.29 14.70 6.00
N ILE A 83 -14.02 15.49 5.19
CA ILE A 83 -15.47 15.61 5.25
C ILE A 83 -16.15 15.09 3.97
N GLY A 84 -15.40 14.74 2.94
CA GLY A 84 -15.90 14.20 1.68
C GLY A 84 -16.64 12.87 1.83
N GLN A 85 -17.46 12.55 0.86
CA GLN A 85 -18.15 11.25 0.80
C GLN A 85 -17.18 10.11 0.55
N TYR A 86 -16.19 10.36 -0.31
CA TYR A 86 -15.10 9.46 -0.64
C TYR A 86 -13.75 10.08 -0.27
N VAL A 87 -12.76 9.23 -0.05
CA VAL A 87 -11.36 9.60 0.21
C VAL A 87 -10.48 9.03 -0.88
N ILE A 88 -9.51 9.81 -1.33
CA ILE A 88 -8.41 9.39 -2.16
C ILE A 88 -7.10 9.89 -1.53
N PHE A 89 -6.08 9.05 -1.48
CA PHE A 89 -4.74 9.45 -1.07
C PHE A 89 -3.90 9.76 -2.30
N GLN A 90 -2.97 10.70 -2.16
CA GLN A 90 -2.00 11.02 -3.19
C GLN A 90 -0.67 11.36 -2.55
N ASP A 91 0.43 10.82 -3.05
CA ASP A 91 1.76 11.14 -2.56
C ASP A 91 2.28 12.45 -3.20
N ALA A 92 3.03 13.25 -2.43
CA ALA A 92 3.44 14.59 -2.84
C ALA A 92 4.51 14.62 -3.96
N ASP A 93 5.09 13.48 -4.29
CA ASP A 93 6.05 13.29 -5.39
C ASP A 93 5.41 12.76 -6.69
N ASP A 94 4.12 12.38 -6.64
CA ASP A 94 3.35 11.82 -7.74
C ASP A 94 2.32 12.82 -8.31
N TYR A 95 1.66 12.48 -9.42
CA TYR A 95 0.66 13.34 -10.03
C TYR A 95 -0.39 12.56 -10.83
N LEU A 96 -1.55 13.19 -11.07
CA LEU A 96 -2.59 12.67 -11.95
C LEU A 96 -2.27 13.04 -13.40
N ILE A 97 -2.44 12.08 -14.33
CA ILE A 97 -2.17 12.27 -15.77
C ILE A 97 -3.43 12.56 -16.58
N ASP A 98 -4.61 12.32 -16.02
CA ASP A 98 -5.89 12.56 -16.67
C ASP A 98 -6.69 13.57 -15.82
N ASN A 99 -7.07 14.70 -16.45
CA ASN A 99 -7.84 15.74 -15.78
C ASN A 99 -9.34 15.39 -15.60
N GLU A 100 -9.81 14.28 -16.15
CA GLU A 100 -11.15 13.73 -15.92
C GLU A 100 -11.16 12.56 -14.91
N ALA A 101 -10.02 12.23 -14.31
CA ALA A 101 -9.88 11.08 -13.42
C ALA A 101 -10.94 11.09 -12.30
N TYR A 102 -11.09 12.21 -11.59
CA TYR A 102 -12.07 12.29 -10.50
C TYR A 102 -13.51 12.18 -10.99
N LEU A 103 -13.84 12.78 -12.14
CA LEU A 103 -15.17 12.66 -12.73
C LEU A 103 -15.51 11.21 -13.07
N LYS A 104 -14.60 10.50 -13.72
CA LYS A 104 -14.75 9.09 -14.09
C LYS A 104 -14.87 8.20 -12.85
N LEU A 105 -13.96 8.36 -11.90
CA LEU A 105 -13.94 7.57 -10.67
C LEU A 105 -15.23 7.75 -9.84
N ILE A 106 -15.65 8.98 -9.58
CA ILE A 106 -16.82 9.24 -8.74
C ILE A 106 -18.11 8.80 -9.44
N THR A 107 -18.22 9.03 -10.75
CA THR A 107 -19.38 8.61 -11.54
C THR A 107 -19.54 7.10 -11.47
N TYR A 108 -18.47 6.35 -11.74
CA TYR A 108 -18.50 4.90 -11.71
C TYR A 108 -18.77 4.34 -10.31
N ALA A 109 -18.13 4.91 -9.27
CA ALA A 109 -18.32 4.48 -7.89
C ALA A 109 -19.77 4.71 -7.41
N VAL A 110 -20.37 5.85 -7.74
CA VAL A 110 -21.76 6.17 -7.35
C VAL A 110 -22.76 5.32 -8.14
N GLN A 111 -22.59 5.16 -9.45
CA GLN A 111 -23.49 4.36 -10.30
C GLN A 111 -23.55 2.89 -9.87
N ASN A 112 -22.45 2.34 -9.37
CA ASN A 112 -22.36 0.94 -8.96
C ASN A 112 -22.45 0.75 -7.44
N ASP A 113 -22.71 1.83 -6.67
CA ASP A 113 -22.72 1.85 -5.20
C ASP A 113 -21.48 1.14 -4.61
N LEU A 114 -20.29 1.57 -5.03
CA LEU A 114 -19.04 0.97 -4.59
C LEU A 114 -18.55 1.59 -3.28
N ASP A 115 -18.01 0.75 -2.44
CA ASP A 115 -17.28 1.13 -1.24
C ASP A 115 -15.81 1.38 -1.52
N ILE A 116 -15.21 0.59 -2.43
CA ILE A 116 -13.83 0.75 -2.88
C ILE A 116 -13.78 0.59 -4.41
N LEU A 117 -13.14 1.54 -5.08
CA LEU A 117 -12.85 1.47 -6.52
C LEU A 117 -11.34 1.56 -6.72
N ARG A 118 -10.73 0.50 -7.23
CA ARG A 118 -9.32 0.43 -7.62
C ARG A 118 -9.15 0.91 -9.07
N PHE A 119 -8.10 1.68 -9.33
CA PHE A 119 -7.67 2.12 -10.66
C PHE A 119 -6.17 1.88 -10.86
N GLU A 120 -5.63 2.24 -12.03
CA GLU A 120 -4.26 1.90 -12.41
C GLU A 120 -3.33 3.11 -12.48
N TYR A 121 -2.04 2.80 -12.55
CA TYR A 121 -0.95 3.78 -12.57
C TYR A 121 0.05 3.47 -13.68
N SER A 122 0.87 4.45 -14.02
CA SER A 122 2.05 4.30 -14.86
C SER A 122 3.29 4.72 -14.08
N ILE A 123 4.40 4.02 -14.30
CA ILE A 123 5.69 4.42 -13.75
C ILE A 123 6.28 5.52 -14.63
N VAL A 124 6.74 6.60 -14.00
CA VAL A 124 7.49 7.67 -14.68
C VAL A 124 8.98 7.40 -14.51
N ASP A 125 9.70 7.32 -15.62
CA ASP A 125 11.15 7.16 -15.61
C ASP A 125 11.88 8.47 -15.27
N LYS A 126 13.22 8.41 -15.20
CA LYS A 126 14.05 9.58 -14.90
C LYS A 126 13.97 10.69 -15.96
N ASP A 127 13.58 10.34 -17.16
CA ASP A 127 13.47 11.26 -18.31
C ASP A 127 12.04 11.84 -18.44
N GLY A 128 11.15 11.47 -17.50
CA GLY A 128 9.75 11.93 -17.47
C GLY A 128 8.81 11.16 -18.39
N ASN A 129 9.25 10.05 -18.99
CA ASN A 129 8.40 9.24 -19.86
C ASN A 129 7.53 8.28 -19.04
N LEU A 130 6.28 8.15 -19.45
CA LEU A 130 5.35 7.17 -18.89
C LEU A 130 5.66 5.78 -19.46
N ASN A 131 6.05 4.86 -18.59
CA ASN A 131 6.18 3.45 -18.93
C ASN A 131 4.83 2.78 -18.73
N MET A 132 4.07 2.65 -19.82
CA MET A 132 2.76 1.99 -19.82
C MET A 132 2.85 0.59 -19.22
N GLN A 133 2.05 0.32 -18.23
CA GLN A 133 2.14 -0.91 -17.47
C GLN A 133 1.56 -2.10 -18.24
N LYS A 134 2.31 -3.19 -18.29
CA LYS A 134 1.96 -4.45 -18.99
C LYS A 134 0.78 -5.23 -18.39
N SER A 135 0.21 -4.79 -17.28
CA SER A 135 -0.76 -5.60 -16.51
C SER A 135 -2.23 -5.29 -16.79
N LEU A 136 -2.55 -4.25 -17.56
CA LEU A 136 -3.94 -3.85 -17.84
C LEU A 136 -4.76 -5.00 -18.44
N ASP A 137 -4.21 -5.69 -19.42
CA ASP A 137 -4.93 -6.78 -20.13
C ASP A 137 -5.38 -7.92 -19.19
N LYS A 138 -4.63 -8.16 -18.12
CA LYS A 138 -4.91 -9.27 -17.19
C LYS A 138 -6.09 -9.00 -16.25
N LYS A 139 -6.41 -7.73 -16.01
CA LYS A 139 -7.41 -7.30 -15.03
C LYS A 139 -8.70 -6.76 -15.68
N VAL A 140 -8.73 -6.62 -17.01
CA VAL A 140 -9.89 -6.06 -17.75
C VAL A 140 -11.19 -6.83 -17.47
N HIS A 141 -11.13 -8.13 -17.20
CA HIS A 141 -12.30 -8.94 -16.87
C HIS A 141 -12.99 -8.52 -15.56
N LEU A 142 -12.33 -7.73 -14.71
CA LEU A 142 -12.92 -7.17 -13.48
C LEU A 142 -13.74 -5.89 -13.73
N TYR A 143 -13.61 -5.27 -14.90
CA TYR A 143 -14.36 -4.07 -15.24
C TYR A 143 -15.83 -4.39 -15.51
N GLY A 144 -16.71 -3.54 -15.01
CA GLY A 144 -18.16 -3.71 -15.17
C GLY A 144 -18.80 -4.67 -14.17
N ILE A 145 -18.05 -5.26 -13.26
CA ILE A 145 -18.59 -6.14 -12.21
C ILE A 145 -18.29 -5.57 -10.81
N VAL A 146 -19.19 -5.86 -9.88
CA VAL A 146 -19.02 -5.59 -8.44
C VAL A 146 -18.64 -6.89 -7.76
N PHE A 147 -17.57 -6.86 -6.97
CA PHE A 147 -17.00 -8.05 -6.35
C PHE A 147 -16.66 -7.83 -4.87
N CYS A 148 -16.36 -8.90 -4.15
CA CYS A 148 -16.03 -8.90 -2.73
C CYS A 148 -14.56 -8.55 -2.46
N PRO A 149 -14.18 -8.26 -1.20
CA PRO A 149 -12.80 -8.00 -0.81
C PRO A 149 -11.78 -9.07 -1.21
N ALA A 150 -12.18 -10.34 -1.21
CA ALA A 150 -11.30 -11.43 -1.60
C ALA A 150 -10.81 -11.30 -3.05
N VAL A 151 -11.70 -10.95 -3.98
CA VAL A 151 -11.37 -10.70 -5.39
C VAL A 151 -10.50 -9.44 -5.52
N LEU A 152 -10.81 -8.37 -4.77
CA LEU A 152 -9.99 -7.15 -4.75
C LEU A 152 -8.54 -7.47 -4.39
N VAL A 153 -8.32 -8.24 -3.33
CA VAL A 153 -6.97 -8.61 -2.88
C VAL A 153 -6.26 -9.55 -3.86
N HIS A 154 -6.95 -10.58 -4.31
CA HIS A 154 -6.34 -11.65 -5.11
C HIS A 154 -6.07 -11.21 -6.55
N GLU A 155 -7.00 -10.50 -7.17
CA GLU A 155 -6.97 -10.20 -8.59
C GLU A 155 -6.65 -8.73 -8.91
N ALA A 156 -7.30 -7.78 -8.22
CA ALA A 156 -7.12 -6.37 -8.52
C ALA A 156 -5.82 -5.80 -7.90
N PHE A 157 -5.54 -6.08 -6.63
CA PHE A 157 -4.26 -5.69 -6.02
C PHE A 157 -3.10 -6.51 -6.56
N CYS A 158 -3.26 -7.82 -6.64
CA CYS A 158 -2.22 -8.73 -7.16
C CYS A 158 -0.81 -8.47 -6.57
N GLY A 159 -0.75 -8.17 -5.26
CA GLY A 159 0.48 -7.82 -4.55
C GLY A 159 0.80 -6.32 -4.48
N GLU A 160 0.07 -5.46 -5.20
CA GLU A 160 0.24 -4.00 -5.22
C GLU A 160 -0.78 -3.33 -4.29
N TRP A 161 -0.42 -3.16 -3.01
CA TRP A 161 -1.30 -2.64 -1.96
C TRP A 161 -1.22 -1.10 -1.82
N PHE A 162 -0.95 -0.38 -2.90
CA PHE A 162 -0.77 1.08 -2.86
C PHE A 162 -2.06 1.81 -2.50
N THR A 163 -2.05 2.60 -1.43
CA THR A 163 -3.20 3.40 -0.98
C THR A 163 -3.62 4.44 -1.99
N VAL A 164 -2.69 4.99 -2.75
CA VAL A 164 -2.92 6.04 -3.74
C VAL A 164 -3.77 5.61 -4.94
N LEU A 165 -4.01 4.31 -5.11
CA LEU A 165 -4.70 3.75 -6.27
C LEU A 165 -6.15 3.35 -6.00
N CYS A 166 -6.76 3.85 -4.92
CA CYS A 166 -8.15 3.57 -4.61
C CYS A 166 -8.93 4.83 -4.24
N LEU A 167 -10.16 4.91 -4.76
CA LEU A 167 -11.21 5.78 -4.24
C LEU A 167 -12.00 4.96 -3.20
N ILE A 168 -12.07 5.44 -1.96
CA ILE A 168 -12.65 4.71 -0.82
C ILE A 168 -13.81 5.51 -0.22
N LYS A 169 -14.99 4.91 -0.08
CA LYS A 169 -16.12 5.52 0.60
C LYS A 169 -15.78 5.77 2.07
N ARG A 170 -15.79 7.04 2.51
CA ARG A 170 -15.28 7.43 3.83
C ARG A 170 -15.95 6.69 4.99
N THR A 171 -17.23 6.38 4.87
CA THR A 171 -17.98 5.66 5.92
C THR A 171 -17.46 4.26 6.19
N VAL A 172 -16.88 3.57 5.18
CA VAL A 172 -16.35 2.22 5.38
C VAL A 172 -14.96 2.22 6.02
N ILE A 173 -14.23 3.33 5.94
CA ILE A 173 -12.96 3.50 6.65
C ILE A 173 -13.21 3.46 8.17
N GLY A 174 -14.29 4.10 8.63
CA GLY A 174 -14.66 4.08 10.04
C GLY A 174 -13.51 4.46 10.98
N ASN A 175 -13.17 3.53 11.87
CA ASN A 175 -12.07 3.68 12.84
C ASN A 175 -10.74 3.06 12.37
N VAL A 176 -10.68 2.52 11.14
CA VAL A 176 -9.43 1.96 10.61
C VAL A 176 -8.44 3.09 10.37
N ARG A 177 -7.20 2.90 10.84
CA ARG A 177 -6.12 3.88 10.73
C ARG A 177 -4.83 3.20 10.30
N PHE A 178 -3.95 3.96 9.67
CA PHE A 178 -2.57 3.53 9.42
C PHE A 178 -1.85 3.33 10.75
N ASN A 179 -1.05 2.28 10.83
CA ASN A 179 -0.26 2.01 12.01
C ASN A 179 1.03 2.86 11.99
N PRO A 180 1.19 3.87 12.89
CA PRO A 180 2.37 4.74 12.88
C PRO A 180 3.67 4.03 13.27
N ASN A 181 3.58 2.83 13.84
CA ASN A 181 4.75 2.03 14.17
C ASN A 181 5.29 1.25 12.95
N LEU A 182 4.55 1.22 11.84
CA LEU A 182 5.00 0.64 10.59
C LEU A 182 5.58 1.74 9.70
N THR A 183 6.89 1.71 9.49
CA THR A 183 7.59 2.61 8.56
C THR A 183 7.68 2.04 7.14
N PHE A 184 7.20 0.82 6.95
CA PHE A 184 7.15 0.09 5.70
C PHE A 184 5.94 -0.86 5.71
N LEU A 185 5.28 -1.02 4.57
CA LEU A 185 4.06 -1.85 4.39
C LEU A 185 2.84 -1.36 5.20
N GLU A 186 2.81 -0.09 5.59
CA GLU A 186 1.68 0.54 6.27
C GLU A 186 0.40 0.51 5.44
N ASP A 187 0.53 0.58 4.11
CA ASP A 187 -0.57 0.46 3.15
C ASP A 187 -1.23 -0.92 3.20
N MET A 188 -0.39 -1.95 3.27
CA MET A 188 -0.84 -3.35 3.36
C MET A 188 -1.59 -3.61 4.67
N ASP A 189 -1.07 -3.11 5.80
CA ASP A 189 -1.75 -3.21 7.10
C ASP A 189 -3.10 -2.48 7.08
N PHE A 190 -3.14 -1.27 6.55
CA PHE A 190 -4.36 -0.47 6.45
C PHE A 190 -5.45 -1.19 5.65
N TYR A 191 -5.13 -1.65 4.43
CA TYR A 191 -6.10 -2.38 3.61
C TYR A 191 -6.49 -3.73 4.20
N ALA A 192 -5.55 -4.45 4.78
CA ALA A 192 -5.89 -5.73 5.40
C ALA A 192 -6.93 -5.56 6.51
N ARG A 193 -6.78 -4.54 7.37
CA ARG A 193 -7.76 -4.20 8.41
C ARG A 193 -9.08 -3.70 7.84
N LEU A 194 -9.03 -2.82 6.85
CA LEU A 194 -10.21 -2.27 6.19
C LEU A 194 -11.07 -3.38 5.56
N LEU A 195 -10.44 -4.26 4.79
CA LEU A 195 -11.13 -5.31 4.03
C LEU A 195 -11.65 -6.45 4.93
N ALA A 196 -11.03 -6.69 6.10
CA ALA A 196 -11.51 -7.68 7.06
C ALA A 196 -12.77 -7.26 7.80
N SER A 197 -13.09 -5.95 7.86
CA SER A 197 -14.08 -5.40 8.78
C SER A 197 -15.53 -5.51 8.30
N ALA A 198 -15.79 -5.69 6.99
CA ALA A 198 -17.15 -5.68 6.45
C ALA A 198 -17.25 -6.36 5.06
N ASN A 199 -18.49 -6.69 4.67
CA ASN A 199 -18.81 -7.07 3.30
C ASN A 199 -18.84 -5.82 2.42
N LEU A 200 -17.70 -5.48 1.80
CA LEU A 200 -17.53 -4.31 0.97
C LEU A 200 -17.86 -4.62 -0.50
N ARG A 201 -18.43 -3.64 -1.17
CA ARG A 201 -18.69 -3.63 -2.60
C ARG A 201 -17.49 -3.03 -3.31
N CYS A 202 -16.69 -3.87 -3.95
CA CYS A 202 -15.45 -3.47 -4.61
C CYS A 202 -15.63 -3.42 -6.13
N GLY A 203 -14.89 -2.52 -6.79
CA GLY A 203 -14.85 -2.40 -8.24
C GLY A 203 -13.44 -2.14 -8.74
N TYR A 204 -13.27 -2.27 -10.04
CA TYR A 204 -12.02 -2.04 -10.74
C TYR A 204 -12.23 -1.23 -12.02
N MET A 205 -11.37 -0.26 -12.27
CA MET A 205 -11.35 0.55 -13.49
C MET A 205 -9.98 0.39 -14.18
N PRO A 206 -9.93 -0.18 -15.39
CA PRO A 206 -8.69 -0.43 -16.11
C PRO A 206 -8.17 0.83 -16.81
N GLU A 207 -8.20 1.97 -16.14
CA GLU A 207 -7.70 3.24 -16.66
C GLU A 207 -6.54 3.73 -15.80
N ILE A 208 -5.52 4.26 -16.48
CA ILE A 208 -4.32 4.81 -15.84
C ILE A 208 -4.58 6.28 -15.55
N PHE A 209 -4.73 6.61 -14.28
CA PHE A 209 -4.93 7.98 -13.83
C PHE A 209 -3.73 8.55 -13.07
N TYR A 210 -2.85 7.70 -12.58
CA TYR A 210 -1.80 8.04 -11.65
C TYR A 210 -0.41 7.84 -12.25
N ALA A 211 0.46 8.83 -12.09
CA ALA A 211 1.86 8.78 -12.47
C ALA A 211 2.71 8.55 -11.22
N TYR A 212 3.22 7.35 -11.06
CA TYR A 212 4.15 6.98 -9.99
C TYR A 212 5.59 7.36 -10.36
N CYS A 213 6.14 8.36 -9.69
CA CYS A 213 7.46 8.89 -9.95
C CYS A 213 8.52 8.18 -9.12
N GLN A 214 9.38 7.39 -9.77
CA GLN A 214 10.48 6.73 -9.09
C GLN A 214 11.61 7.71 -8.75
N ALA A 215 11.49 8.44 -7.66
CA ALA A 215 12.60 9.21 -7.10
C ALA A 215 13.70 8.26 -6.56
N GLY A 216 14.97 8.67 -6.70
CA GLY A 216 16.11 7.84 -6.27
C GLY A 216 16.14 7.49 -4.78
N ASN A 217 15.43 8.26 -3.94
CA ASN A 217 15.37 8.17 -2.49
C ASN A 217 14.03 7.63 -1.95
N SER A 218 13.28 6.86 -2.73
CA SER A 218 12.03 6.25 -2.25
C SER A 218 12.27 5.40 -0.99
N LEU A 219 11.44 5.58 0.04
CA LEU A 219 11.47 4.80 1.29
C LEU A 219 11.38 3.30 1.03
N SER A 220 10.69 2.88 -0.03
CA SER A 220 10.58 1.47 -0.44
C SER A 220 11.90 0.84 -0.89
N LYS A 221 12.91 1.64 -1.27
CA LYS A 221 14.24 1.17 -1.70
C LYS A 221 15.27 1.11 -0.57
N SER A 222 14.98 1.70 0.59
CA SER A 222 15.85 1.61 1.75
C SER A 222 15.76 0.19 2.33
N GLY A 223 16.63 -0.73 1.91
CA GLY A 223 16.81 -2.04 2.51
C GLY A 223 17.34 -1.92 3.95
N SER A 224 16.55 -1.32 4.82
CA SER A 224 16.88 -1.14 6.23
C SER A 224 16.41 -2.31 7.06
N ASP A 225 17.07 -2.56 8.18
CA ASP A 225 16.69 -3.57 9.19
C ASP A 225 15.22 -3.42 9.65
N THR A 226 14.68 -2.20 9.63
CA THR A 226 13.27 -1.89 9.98
C THR A 226 12.26 -2.58 9.07
N ASN A 227 12.62 -2.88 7.81
CA ASN A 227 11.74 -3.59 6.88
C ASN A 227 11.46 -5.03 7.33
N PHE A 228 12.39 -5.68 8.03
CA PHE A 228 12.16 -7.03 8.56
C PHE A 228 11.18 -7.03 9.72
N GLU A 229 11.28 -6.04 10.64
CA GLU A 229 10.33 -5.90 11.76
C GLU A 229 8.91 -5.70 11.26
N CYS A 230 8.72 -4.78 10.33
CA CYS A 230 7.42 -4.51 9.71
C CYS A 230 6.85 -5.76 9.01
N SER A 231 7.69 -6.47 8.24
CA SER A 231 7.27 -7.67 7.53
C SER A 231 6.88 -8.81 8.48
N PHE A 232 7.62 -9.00 9.59
CA PHE A 232 7.26 -10.00 10.60
C PHE A 232 6.01 -9.62 11.38
N ALA A 233 5.83 -8.32 11.69
CA ALA A 233 4.60 -7.83 12.32
C ALA A 233 3.37 -8.12 11.44
N LEU A 234 3.48 -7.90 10.12
CA LEU A 234 2.40 -8.20 9.19
C LEU A 234 2.06 -9.69 9.07
N CYS A 235 3.01 -10.59 9.30
CA CYS A 235 2.69 -12.03 9.37
C CYS A 235 1.65 -12.32 10.44
N ASP A 236 1.78 -11.68 11.60
CA ASP A 236 0.86 -11.85 12.72
C ASP A 236 -0.46 -11.13 12.45
N VAL A 237 -0.44 -9.92 11.92
CA VAL A 237 -1.64 -9.15 11.51
C VAL A 237 -2.49 -9.97 10.53
N PHE A 238 -1.94 -10.48 9.45
CA PHE A 238 -2.69 -11.30 8.49
C PHE A 238 -3.26 -12.57 9.12
N ALA A 239 -2.55 -13.18 10.07
CA ALA A 239 -3.04 -14.37 10.74
C ALA A 239 -4.22 -14.07 11.68
N GLU A 240 -4.14 -12.97 12.42
CA GLU A 240 -5.22 -12.50 13.29
C GLU A 240 -6.46 -12.14 12.46
N LEU A 241 -6.28 -11.32 11.42
CA LEU A 241 -7.38 -10.90 10.56
C LEU A 241 -8.03 -12.07 9.82
N ALA A 242 -7.28 -13.13 9.50
CA ALA A 242 -7.84 -14.34 8.92
C ALA A 242 -8.83 -15.07 9.85
N ASP A 243 -8.64 -14.95 11.15
CA ASP A 243 -9.57 -15.54 12.13
C ASP A 243 -10.81 -14.68 12.37
N PHE A 244 -10.76 -13.38 12.06
CA PHE A 244 -11.87 -12.43 12.18
C PHE A 244 -12.64 -12.19 10.85
N ALA A 245 -12.02 -12.46 9.69
CA ALA A 245 -12.65 -12.22 8.40
C ALA A 245 -13.94 -13.05 8.25
N THR A 246 -15.05 -12.38 7.97
CA THR A 246 -16.34 -13.02 7.73
C THR A 246 -16.40 -13.74 6.38
N ASP A 247 -15.67 -13.25 5.40
CA ASP A 247 -15.48 -13.87 4.09
C ASP A 247 -14.45 -15.02 4.18
N GLN A 248 -14.88 -16.23 3.86
CA GLN A 248 -14.02 -17.42 3.94
C GLN A 248 -12.87 -17.39 2.95
N ASP A 249 -13.04 -16.81 1.76
CA ASP A 249 -12.01 -16.73 0.76
C ASP A 249 -10.99 -15.66 1.16
N LEU A 250 -11.42 -14.53 1.70
CA LEU A 250 -10.53 -13.53 2.29
C LEU A 250 -9.72 -14.12 3.46
N SER A 251 -10.37 -14.88 4.35
CA SER A 251 -9.71 -15.62 5.42
C SER A 251 -8.60 -16.54 4.90
N ARG A 252 -8.87 -17.29 3.81
CA ARG A 252 -7.86 -18.16 3.17
C ARG A 252 -6.71 -17.36 2.58
N ILE A 253 -6.99 -16.24 1.92
CA ILE A 253 -5.99 -15.34 1.33
C ILE A 253 -5.11 -14.76 2.44
N TYR A 254 -5.67 -14.31 3.54
CA TYR A 254 -4.91 -13.77 4.66
C TYR A 254 -4.02 -14.83 5.33
N ARG A 255 -4.51 -16.05 5.52
CA ARG A 255 -3.66 -17.15 6.00
C ARG A 255 -2.48 -17.42 5.05
N TYR A 256 -2.74 -17.40 3.74
CA TYR A 256 -1.71 -17.55 2.73
C TYR A 256 -0.71 -16.39 2.79
N ASN A 257 -1.18 -15.14 2.82
CA ASN A 257 -0.33 -13.95 2.89
C ASN A 257 0.53 -13.93 4.16
N SER A 258 -0.01 -14.36 5.31
CA SER A 258 0.77 -14.50 6.55
C SER A 258 1.99 -15.41 6.36
N VAL A 259 1.80 -16.55 5.68
CA VAL A 259 2.88 -17.51 5.42
C VAL A 259 3.84 -16.99 4.36
N MET A 260 3.30 -16.37 3.29
CA MET A 260 4.11 -15.85 2.19
C MET A 260 4.97 -14.67 2.61
N MET A 261 4.43 -13.75 3.41
CA MET A 261 5.19 -12.63 3.97
C MET A 261 6.38 -13.14 4.79
N TYR A 262 6.14 -14.14 5.66
CA TYR A 262 7.23 -14.78 6.40
C TYR A 262 8.28 -15.39 5.46
N TYR A 263 7.84 -16.10 4.40
CA TYR A 263 8.73 -16.68 3.40
C TYR A 263 9.60 -15.64 2.72
N TRP A 264 8.99 -14.59 2.16
CA TRP A 264 9.72 -13.54 1.47
C TRP A 264 10.72 -12.83 2.36
N THR A 265 10.33 -12.58 3.63
CA THR A 265 11.24 -11.98 4.61
C THR A 265 12.43 -12.87 4.89
N LEU A 266 12.22 -14.19 5.06
CA LEU A 266 13.33 -15.14 5.21
C LEU A 266 14.22 -15.21 3.96
N CYS A 267 13.65 -15.13 2.76
CA CYS A 267 14.43 -15.06 1.53
C CYS A 267 15.33 -13.83 1.49
N SER A 268 14.83 -12.68 1.91
CA SER A 268 15.60 -11.44 2.01
C SER A 268 16.72 -11.53 3.04
N VAL A 269 16.43 -12.12 4.22
CA VAL A 269 17.46 -12.41 5.25
C VAL A 269 18.50 -13.42 4.75
N SER A 270 18.15 -14.29 3.81
CA SER A 270 19.10 -15.26 3.22
C SER A 270 20.04 -14.66 2.18
N ASP A 271 19.87 -13.39 1.78
CA ASP A 271 20.80 -12.67 0.92
C ASP A 271 22.21 -12.59 1.55
N VAL A 272 23.25 -12.42 0.70
CA VAL A 272 24.65 -12.47 1.13
C VAL A 272 24.93 -11.49 2.26
N GLN A 273 24.42 -10.28 2.16
CA GLN A 273 24.62 -9.21 3.12
C GLN A 273 24.10 -9.54 4.52
N TYR A 274 22.90 -10.12 4.62
CA TYR A 274 22.26 -10.42 5.89
C TYR A 274 22.57 -11.81 6.42
N TYR A 275 22.91 -12.74 5.54
CA TYR A 275 23.22 -14.12 5.94
C TYR A 275 24.44 -14.23 6.87
N LEU A 276 25.43 -13.37 6.70
CA LEU A 276 26.60 -13.33 7.58
C LEU A 276 26.24 -12.97 9.02
N HIS A 277 25.22 -12.13 9.20
CA HIS A 277 24.69 -11.68 10.50
C HIS A 277 23.41 -12.42 10.92
N ARG A 278 23.06 -13.54 10.26
CA ARG A 278 21.77 -14.23 10.46
C ARG A 278 21.44 -14.62 11.90
N ILE A 279 22.45 -14.93 12.71
CA ILE A 279 22.22 -15.31 14.11
C ILE A 279 21.79 -14.08 14.92
N GLU A 280 22.45 -12.95 14.72
CA GLU A 280 22.10 -11.66 15.35
C GLU A 280 20.71 -11.20 14.92
N ILE A 281 20.39 -11.28 13.64
CA ILE A 281 19.09 -10.95 13.06
C ILE A 281 18.00 -11.86 13.65
N ILE A 282 18.24 -13.18 13.75
CA ILE A 282 17.30 -14.14 14.36
C ILE A 282 17.00 -13.78 15.82
N HIS A 283 18.00 -13.32 16.56
CA HIS A 283 17.81 -12.90 17.95
C HIS A 283 17.13 -11.53 18.04
N LYS A 284 17.63 -10.54 17.30
CA LYS A 284 17.15 -9.15 17.29
C LYS A 284 15.65 -9.07 17.00
N TYR A 285 15.17 -9.80 15.99
CA TYR A 285 13.77 -9.76 15.56
C TYR A 285 12.90 -10.91 16.09
N GLY A 286 13.36 -11.68 17.04
CA GLY A 286 12.57 -12.76 17.61
C GLY A 286 12.09 -13.81 16.59
N ILE A 287 12.85 -14.03 15.51
CA ILE A 287 12.45 -14.89 14.37
C ILE A 287 12.10 -16.31 14.81
N LYS A 288 12.69 -16.83 15.88
CA LYS A 288 12.36 -18.16 16.43
C LYS A 288 10.89 -18.29 16.79
N ASP A 289 10.31 -17.28 17.38
CA ASP A 289 8.91 -17.29 17.81
C ASP A 289 7.95 -17.09 16.64
N VAL A 290 8.27 -16.16 15.73
CA VAL A 290 7.54 -15.99 14.47
C VAL A 290 7.56 -17.28 13.66
N HIS A 291 8.71 -17.93 13.53
CA HIS A 291 8.87 -19.21 12.84
C HIS A 291 7.97 -20.30 13.45
N ARG A 292 7.99 -20.44 14.78
CA ARG A 292 7.15 -21.42 15.48
C ARG A 292 5.65 -21.18 15.26
N ARG A 293 5.22 -19.90 15.31
CA ARG A 293 3.82 -19.53 15.02
C ARG A 293 3.46 -19.84 13.57
N THR A 294 4.32 -19.49 12.62
CA THR A 294 4.10 -19.75 11.19
C THR A 294 4.02 -21.25 10.88
N LEU A 295 4.88 -22.08 11.46
CA LEU A 295 4.79 -23.56 11.32
C LEU A 295 3.43 -24.11 11.77
N ARG A 296 2.86 -23.60 12.88
CA ARG A 296 1.51 -24.01 13.32
C ARG A 296 0.41 -23.61 12.32
N ARG A 297 0.60 -22.50 11.61
CA ARG A 297 -0.34 -21.98 10.62
C ARG A 297 -0.25 -22.73 9.29
N LEU A 298 0.92 -23.24 8.92
CA LEU A 298 1.17 -23.99 7.69
C LEU A 298 0.19 -25.15 7.47
N ASN A 299 -0.17 -25.87 8.54
CA ASN A 299 -1.11 -26.99 8.47
C ASN A 299 -2.53 -26.56 8.05
N LYS A 300 -2.85 -25.28 8.10
CA LYS A 300 -4.15 -24.72 7.72
C LYS A 300 -4.19 -24.13 6.30
N VAL A 301 -3.07 -24.17 5.56
CA VAL A 301 -2.93 -23.56 4.23
C VAL A 301 -2.78 -24.64 3.16
N LYS A 302 -3.65 -24.61 2.14
CA LYS A 302 -3.58 -25.51 0.99
C LYS A 302 -2.52 -25.02 -0.02
N GLY A 303 -1.88 -25.94 -0.73
CA GLY A 303 -0.96 -25.63 -1.85
C GLY A 303 0.51 -25.40 -1.46
N ILE A 304 0.91 -25.75 -0.25
CA ILE A 304 2.23 -25.46 0.33
C ILE A 304 3.37 -26.37 -0.16
N GLY A 305 3.10 -27.37 -0.97
CA GLY A 305 4.14 -28.31 -1.43
C GLY A 305 5.43 -27.67 -1.98
N LYS A 306 5.36 -26.43 -2.44
CA LYS A 306 6.52 -25.63 -2.86
C LYS A 306 7.40 -25.13 -1.69
N TYR A 307 6.90 -25.20 -0.47
CA TYR A 307 7.48 -24.55 0.72
C TYR A 307 7.90 -25.58 1.79
N LEU A 308 8.13 -26.82 1.41
CA LEU A 308 8.56 -27.90 2.31
C LEU A 308 9.79 -27.57 3.14
N LEU A 309 10.64 -26.65 2.68
CA LEU A 309 11.80 -26.14 3.42
C LEU A 309 11.44 -25.42 4.73
N PHE A 310 10.17 -25.01 4.90
CA PHE A 310 9.70 -24.33 6.13
C PHE A 310 9.25 -25.28 7.25
N ILE A 311 9.05 -26.55 6.93
CA ILE A 311 8.67 -27.56 7.94
C ILE A 311 9.82 -27.85 8.92
N ILE A 312 11.01 -27.29 8.64
CA ILE A 312 12.20 -27.47 9.47
C ILE A 312 12.05 -26.64 10.75
N PRO A 313 12.14 -27.27 11.94
CA PRO A 313 11.91 -26.60 13.22
C PRO A 313 12.89 -25.46 13.56
N SER A 314 14.02 -25.39 12.88
CA SER A 314 15.08 -24.40 13.14
C SER A 314 15.11 -23.33 12.01
N PRO A 315 14.89 -22.03 12.32
CA PRO A 315 15.00 -20.96 11.34
C PRO A 315 16.42 -20.84 10.78
N THR A 316 17.45 -21.18 11.56
CA THR A 316 18.85 -21.17 11.10
C THR A 316 19.10 -22.21 10.02
N ILE A 317 18.54 -23.42 10.17
CA ILE A 317 18.65 -24.49 9.17
C ILE A 317 17.83 -24.12 7.92
N ALA A 318 16.61 -23.60 8.10
CA ALA A 318 15.76 -23.15 6.99
C ALA A 318 16.46 -22.06 6.16
N LEU A 319 17.07 -21.07 6.78
CA LEU A 319 17.87 -20.04 6.09
C LEU A 319 19.07 -20.61 5.35
N SER A 320 19.76 -21.59 5.92
CA SER A 320 20.92 -22.22 5.28
C SER A 320 20.53 -23.00 4.03
N LEU A 321 19.40 -23.69 4.05
CA LEU A 321 18.86 -24.41 2.91
C LEU A 321 18.31 -23.47 1.82
N LEU A 322 17.65 -22.37 2.20
CA LEU A 322 17.24 -21.34 1.25
C LEU A 322 18.43 -20.75 0.51
N ARG A 323 19.51 -20.48 1.25
CA ARG A 323 20.77 -19.99 0.65
C ARG A 323 21.37 -20.96 -0.34
N LEU A 324 21.39 -22.26 0.00
CA LEU A 324 21.87 -23.29 -0.89
C LEU A 324 21.04 -23.35 -2.17
N LYS A 325 19.69 -23.28 -2.05
CA LYS A 325 18.77 -23.23 -3.20
C LYS A 325 19.06 -22.03 -4.10
N THR A 326 19.24 -20.84 -3.53
CA THR A 326 19.55 -19.62 -4.29
C THR A 326 20.87 -19.75 -5.07
N ARG A 327 21.92 -20.31 -4.44
CA ARG A 327 23.20 -20.56 -5.11
C ARG A 327 23.06 -21.55 -6.28
N ILE A 328 22.29 -22.63 -6.12
CA ILE A 328 22.05 -23.61 -7.20
C ILE A 328 21.31 -22.95 -8.37
N VAL A 329 20.28 -22.13 -8.10
CA VAL A 329 19.53 -21.42 -9.14
C VAL A 329 20.41 -20.43 -9.91
N VAL A 330 21.30 -19.71 -9.22
CA VAL A 330 22.25 -18.79 -9.86
C VAL A 330 23.25 -19.57 -10.73
N LEU A 331 23.79 -20.68 -10.25
CA LEU A 331 24.69 -21.55 -11.02
C LEU A 331 24.02 -22.12 -12.28
N LEU A 332 22.75 -22.55 -12.17
CA LEU A 332 21.98 -23.08 -13.33
C LEU A 332 21.62 -22.02 -14.36
N LYS A 333 21.58 -20.74 -13.98
CA LYS A 333 21.35 -19.62 -14.92
C LYS A 333 22.62 -19.11 -15.58
N SER A 334 23.80 -19.49 -15.07
CA SER A 334 25.11 -19.16 -15.62
C SER A 334 25.69 -20.25 -16.52
N LEU A 335 25.05 -21.40 -16.61
CA LEU A 335 25.27 -22.48 -17.56
C LEU A 335 24.31 -22.37 -18.75
#